data_1c382d161cd942475b2628d8791cb22b
#
_entry.id   1c382d161cd942475b2628d8791cb22b
#
_cell.length_a   1.000
_cell.length_b   1.000
_cell.length_c   1.000
_cell.angle_alpha   90.00
_cell.angle_beta   90.00
_cell.angle_gamma   90.00
#
_symmetry.space_group_name_H-M   'P 1'
#
loop_
_entity.id
_entity.type
_entity.pdbx_description
1 polymer ?
#
loop_
_entity_poly.entity_id
_entity_poly.type
_entity_poly.pdbx_seq_one_letter_code
_entity_poly.pdbx_strand_id
1 'polypeptide(L)'
;MNKIEVMDWYQIKKHLYYTHDDFVRDIIALHLKKGALTDIYNYICKTSLFSIEDRFKGLAESIEDNICSEIITLFLDKRPIIRWYLNSTEQLEMDIDARFVDSLDIHNKICDFFTGLSCLIDDNIFLLDNIIKEKPLVLMIFNPQTSPQIIEDTLSLQQAT
;
A
#
# COMPACT_ATOMS: atom_id res chain seq x y z
N MET A 1 34.34 -1.01 -3.29
CA MET A 1 33.12 -0.85 -2.48
C MET A 1 32.10 -0.08 -3.31
N ASN A 2 31.11 -0.78 -3.84
CA ASN A 2 30.01 -0.09 -4.54
C ASN A 2 29.21 0.68 -3.50
N LYS A 3 29.26 2.00 -3.55
CA LYS A 3 28.30 2.83 -2.80
C LYS A 3 26.92 2.50 -3.32
N ILE A 4 26.08 1.91 -2.47
CA ILE A 4 24.64 1.88 -2.70
C ILE A 4 24.22 3.35 -2.65
N GLU A 5 23.91 3.93 -3.78
CA GLU A 5 23.35 5.28 -3.81
C GLU A 5 21.96 5.19 -3.18
N VAL A 6 21.86 5.74 -1.97
CA VAL A 6 20.56 5.93 -1.32
C VAL A 6 19.88 7.10 -2.01
N MET A 7 18.71 6.89 -2.59
CA MET A 7 17.90 7.95 -3.18
C MET A 7 17.57 9.01 -2.12
N ASP A 8 17.75 10.29 -2.42
CA ASP A 8 17.27 11.36 -1.56
C ASP A 8 15.76 11.55 -1.70
N TRP A 9 15.17 12.34 -0.79
CA TRP A 9 13.72 12.56 -0.81
C TRP A 9 13.21 13.17 -2.11
N TYR A 10 13.97 14.06 -2.73
CA TYR A 10 13.58 14.66 -4.01
C TYR A 10 13.46 13.60 -5.12
N GLN A 11 14.40 12.69 -5.19
CA GLN A 11 14.40 11.59 -6.16
C GLN A 11 13.25 10.61 -5.88
N ILE A 12 13.04 10.25 -4.63
CA ILE A 12 11.93 9.39 -4.20
C ILE A 12 10.59 10.01 -4.58
N LYS A 13 10.40 11.28 -4.23
CA LYS A 13 9.16 12.01 -4.53
C LYS A 13 8.89 12.06 -6.04
N LYS A 14 9.90 12.39 -6.81
CA LYS A 14 9.80 12.46 -8.26
C LYS A 14 9.47 11.12 -8.90
N HIS A 15 10.03 10.04 -8.38
CA HIS A 15 9.85 8.70 -8.94
C HIS A 15 8.53 8.04 -8.50
N LEU A 16 8.18 8.11 -7.22
CA LEU A 16 7.04 7.42 -6.65
C LEU A 16 5.77 8.28 -6.55
N TYR A 17 5.91 9.55 -6.20
CA TYR A 17 4.81 10.41 -5.77
C TYR A 17 4.62 11.65 -6.64
N TYR A 18 5.03 11.60 -7.90
CA TYR A 18 4.77 12.69 -8.84
C TYR A 18 3.25 12.88 -9.01
N THR A 19 2.81 14.13 -9.12
CA THR A 19 1.38 14.48 -9.14
C THR A 19 0.95 15.22 -10.40
N HIS A 20 1.75 15.12 -11.48
CA HIS A 20 1.50 15.90 -12.71
C HIS A 20 0.20 15.47 -13.41
N ASP A 21 0.02 14.16 -13.63
CA ASP A 21 -1.13 13.61 -14.35
C ASP A 21 -2.12 12.89 -13.44
N ASP A 22 -1.63 12.27 -12.37
CA ASP A 22 -2.41 11.47 -11.45
C ASP A 22 -1.78 11.52 -10.07
N PHE A 23 -2.60 11.68 -9.03
CA PHE A 23 -2.14 11.68 -7.64
C PHE A 23 -2.40 10.36 -6.90
N VAL A 24 -3.00 9.38 -7.55
CA VAL A 24 -3.29 8.07 -6.97
C VAL A 24 -2.19 7.08 -7.33
N ARG A 25 -1.72 6.31 -6.33
CA ARG A 25 -0.82 5.16 -6.52
C ARG A 25 -1.50 3.93 -5.97
N ASP A 26 -1.69 2.93 -6.83
CA ASP A 26 -2.37 1.71 -6.44
C ASP A 26 -1.45 0.77 -5.68
N ILE A 27 -2.01 0.11 -4.68
CA ILE A 27 -1.36 -0.93 -3.88
C ILE A 27 -2.13 -2.23 -4.10
N ILE A 28 -1.43 -3.29 -4.46
CA ILE A 28 -2.04 -4.58 -4.71
C ILE A 28 -1.23 -5.73 -4.11
N ALA A 29 -1.94 -6.73 -3.58
CA ALA A 29 -1.42 -8.06 -3.33
C ALA A 29 -2.37 -9.07 -3.96
N LEU A 30 -1.83 -10.08 -4.66
CA LEU A 30 -2.60 -10.90 -5.58
C LEU A 30 -3.12 -12.22 -4.98
N HIS A 31 -2.56 -12.67 -3.85
CA HIS A 31 -2.82 -14.00 -3.31
C HIS A 31 -3.07 -13.97 -1.81
N LEU A 32 -4.21 -13.39 -1.40
CA LEU A 32 -4.61 -13.42 0.01
C LEU A 32 -5.10 -14.81 0.40
N LYS A 33 -4.69 -15.26 1.57
CA LYS A 33 -5.20 -16.48 2.20
C LYS A 33 -6.56 -16.22 2.84
N LYS A 34 -7.32 -17.28 3.06
CA LYS A 34 -8.57 -17.21 3.81
C LYS A 34 -8.34 -16.58 5.19
N GLY A 35 -9.19 -15.65 5.58
CA GLY A 35 -9.08 -14.94 6.85
C GLY A 35 -8.11 -13.75 6.85
N ALA A 36 -7.40 -13.50 5.75
CA ALA A 36 -6.40 -12.44 5.68
C ALA A 36 -7.01 -11.05 5.91
N LEU A 37 -8.22 -10.78 5.44
CA LEU A 37 -8.85 -9.47 5.63
C LEU A 37 -9.05 -9.12 7.11
N THR A 38 -9.44 -10.08 7.92
CA THR A 38 -9.55 -9.92 9.39
C THR A 38 -8.18 -9.60 9.99
N ASP A 39 -7.15 -10.31 9.59
CA ASP A 39 -5.78 -10.08 10.05
C ASP A 39 -5.26 -8.70 9.64
N ILE A 40 -5.54 -8.28 8.41
CA ILE A 40 -5.19 -6.95 7.89
C ILE A 40 -5.89 -5.86 8.70
N TYR A 41 -7.18 -6.01 8.93
CA TYR A 41 -7.95 -5.05 9.73
C TYR A 41 -7.37 -4.91 11.15
N ASN A 42 -7.11 -6.03 11.82
CA ASN A 42 -6.52 -6.03 13.15
C ASN A 42 -5.12 -5.40 13.16
N TYR A 43 -4.32 -5.66 12.14
CA TYR A 43 -3.00 -5.05 11.97
C TYR A 43 -3.10 -3.52 11.85
N ILE A 44 -4.01 -3.02 11.02
CA ILE A 44 -4.23 -1.57 10.85
C ILE A 44 -4.60 -0.92 12.19
N CYS A 45 -5.52 -1.53 12.94
CA CYS A 45 -5.94 -1.02 14.24
C CYS A 45 -4.83 -1.07 15.30
N LYS A 46 -4.00 -2.11 15.26
CA LYS A 46 -2.94 -2.34 16.25
C LYS A 46 -1.73 -1.43 16.06
N THR A 47 -1.38 -1.07 14.80
CA THR A 47 -0.20 -0.24 14.54
C THR A 47 -0.33 1.17 15.08
N SER A 48 -1.53 1.66 15.31
CA SER A 48 -1.82 3.03 15.77
C SER A 48 -1.25 4.14 14.89
N LEU A 49 -0.76 3.80 13.70
CA LEU A 49 -0.23 4.77 12.74
C LEU A 49 -1.36 5.55 12.08
N PHE A 50 -2.45 4.85 11.74
CA PHE A 50 -3.61 5.43 11.08
C PHE A 50 -4.82 5.41 12.01
N SER A 51 -5.71 6.39 11.83
CA SER A 51 -7.07 6.34 12.35
C SER A 51 -8.04 5.94 11.24
N ILE A 52 -9.17 5.36 11.62
CA ILE A 52 -10.27 5.01 10.73
C ILE A 52 -11.57 5.65 11.21
N GLU A 53 -12.56 5.74 10.33
CA GLU A 53 -13.88 6.26 10.69
C GLU A 53 -14.54 5.39 11.78
N ASP A 54 -15.26 6.02 12.69
CA ASP A 54 -15.91 5.34 13.83
C ASP A 54 -16.86 4.21 13.39
N ARG A 55 -17.54 4.37 12.24
CA ARG A 55 -18.44 3.36 11.68
C ARG A 55 -17.76 2.04 11.35
N PHE A 56 -16.44 2.05 11.15
CA PHE A 56 -15.65 0.84 10.86
C PHE A 56 -14.97 0.23 12.08
N LYS A 57 -15.06 0.88 13.25
CA LYS A 57 -14.53 0.33 14.48
C LYS A 57 -15.36 -0.88 14.92
N GLY A 58 -14.67 -1.94 15.35
CA GLY A 58 -15.32 -3.18 15.80
C GLY A 58 -15.72 -4.13 14.68
N LEU A 59 -15.25 -3.93 13.44
CA LEU A 59 -15.58 -4.80 12.31
C LEU A 59 -14.78 -6.11 12.23
N ALA A 60 -13.81 -6.35 13.12
CA ALA A 60 -12.85 -7.46 12.98
C ALA A 60 -13.51 -8.81 12.70
N GLU A 61 -14.62 -9.14 13.37
CA GLU A 61 -15.31 -10.43 13.21
C GLU A 61 -16.18 -10.52 11.96
N SER A 62 -16.56 -9.38 11.39
CA SER A 62 -17.50 -9.31 10.27
C SER A 62 -16.90 -8.67 9.01
N ILE A 63 -15.59 -8.41 8.99
CA ILE A 63 -14.95 -7.72 7.87
C ILE A 63 -15.14 -8.45 6.55
N GLU A 64 -15.08 -9.77 6.55
CA GLU A 64 -15.26 -10.59 5.35
C GLU A 64 -16.72 -10.64 4.87
N ASP A 65 -17.68 -10.40 5.75
CA ASP A 65 -19.10 -10.32 5.41
C ASP A 65 -19.48 -8.96 4.78
N ASN A 66 -18.61 -7.96 4.90
CA ASN A 66 -18.82 -6.61 4.38
C ASN A 66 -18.14 -6.38 3.02
N ILE A 67 -17.77 -7.45 2.33
CA ILE A 67 -17.22 -7.37 0.99
C ILE A 67 -18.35 -7.09 0.03
N CYS A 68 -18.39 -5.92 -0.48
CA CYS A 68 -19.10 -5.49 -1.69
C CYS A 68 -19.21 -3.97 -1.77
N SER A 69 -18.10 -3.29 -2.02
CA SER A 69 -18.05 -1.85 -2.27
C SER A 69 -17.84 -0.93 -1.06
N GLU A 70 -17.53 -1.45 0.11
CA GLU A 70 -17.08 -0.60 1.20
C GLU A 70 -15.63 -0.15 1.00
N ILE A 71 -15.37 1.10 1.38
CA ILE A 71 -14.04 1.70 1.36
C ILE A 71 -13.68 2.14 2.77
N ILE A 72 -12.61 1.58 3.32
CA ILE A 72 -12.07 2.00 4.61
C ILE A 72 -10.96 3.01 4.34
N THR A 73 -11.14 4.24 4.75
CA THR A 73 -10.14 5.29 4.65
C THR A 73 -9.25 5.30 5.87
N LEU A 74 -7.94 5.28 5.65
CA LEU A 74 -6.92 5.39 6.68
C LEU A 74 -6.43 6.84 6.71
N PHE A 75 -6.54 7.47 7.88
CA PHE A 75 -6.15 8.86 8.09
C PHE A 75 -4.82 8.93 8.82
N LEU A 76 -3.89 9.70 8.30
CA LEU A 76 -2.65 10.08 8.96
C LEU A 76 -2.70 11.57 9.27
N ASP A 77 -2.62 11.94 10.55
CA ASP A 77 -2.75 13.33 10.98
C ASP A 77 -4.00 14.02 10.38
N LYS A 78 -5.13 13.33 10.43
CA LYS A 78 -6.44 13.76 9.90
C LYS A 78 -6.51 13.91 8.37
N ARG A 79 -5.48 13.48 7.63
CA ARG A 79 -5.48 13.48 6.17
C ARG A 79 -5.80 12.07 5.64
N PRO A 80 -6.73 11.94 4.67
CA PRO A 80 -7.12 10.64 4.11
C PRO A 80 -6.04 10.14 3.13
N ILE A 81 -5.02 9.49 3.66
CA ILE A 81 -3.82 9.15 2.87
C ILE A 81 -3.93 7.82 2.14
N ILE A 82 -4.61 6.82 2.72
CA ILE A 82 -4.80 5.50 2.12
C ILE A 82 -6.27 5.15 2.10
N ARG A 83 -6.74 4.55 1.00
CA ARG A 83 -8.06 3.95 0.90
C ARG A 83 -7.91 2.45 0.69
N TRP A 84 -8.65 1.68 1.46
CA TRP A 84 -8.71 0.24 1.34
C TRP A 84 -10.07 -0.17 0.77
N TYR A 85 -10.04 -0.80 -0.39
CA TYR A 85 -11.23 -1.24 -1.11
C TYR A 85 -11.55 -2.69 -0.75
N LEU A 86 -12.68 -2.93 -0.10
CA LEU A 86 -13.14 -4.26 0.28
C LEU A 86 -13.91 -4.91 -0.89
N ASN A 87 -13.21 -5.16 -1.99
CA ASN A 87 -13.80 -5.73 -3.19
C ASN A 87 -13.61 -7.25 -3.31
N SER A 88 -12.66 -7.82 -2.61
CA SER A 88 -12.28 -9.22 -2.75
C SER A 88 -11.70 -9.78 -1.45
N THR A 89 -11.91 -11.07 -1.21
CA THR A 89 -11.24 -11.83 -0.16
C THR A 89 -9.89 -12.40 -0.61
N GLU A 90 -9.62 -12.39 -1.92
CA GLU A 90 -8.44 -13.02 -2.53
C GLU A 90 -7.34 -12.03 -2.92
N GLN A 91 -7.68 -10.75 -2.98
CA GLN A 91 -6.74 -9.68 -3.34
C GLN A 91 -6.84 -8.52 -2.36
N LEU A 92 -5.68 -7.96 -2.03
CA LEU A 92 -5.59 -6.68 -1.37
C LEU A 92 -5.64 -5.58 -2.43
N GLU A 93 -6.53 -4.63 -2.25
CA GLU A 93 -6.65 -3.46 -3.10
C GLU A 93 -6.69 -2.21 -2.24
N MET A 94 -5.65 -1.40 -2.34
CA MET A 94 -5.56 -0.10 -1.68
C MET A 94 -5.07 0.95 -2.68
N ASP A 95 -5.23 2.21 -2.34
CA ASP A 95 -4.50 3.29 -3.01
C ASP A 95 -3.94 4.31 -2.02
N ILE A 96 -2.91 5.01 -2.46
CA ILE A 96 -2.28 6.09 -1.70
C ILE A 96 -2.54 7.39 -2.44
N ASP A 97 -2.95 8.43 -1.70
CA ASP A 97 -2.98 9.78 -2.22
C ASP A 97 -1.58 10.39 -2.13
N ALA A 98 -0.89 10.45 -3.27
CA ALA A 98 0.49 10.91 -3.35
C ALA A 98 0.68 12.36 -2.90
N ARG A 99 -0.38 13.18 -2.93
CA ARG A 99 -0.31 14.58 -2.47
C ARG A 99 -0.02 14.69 -0.98
N PHE A 100 -0.40 13.68 -0.20
CA PHE A 100 -0.19 13.65 1.25
C PHE A 100 1.11 12.97 1.66
N VAL A 101 1.85 12.40 0.71
CA VAL A 101 3.20 11.88 0.97
C VAL A 101 4.19 13.00 0.65
N ASP A 102 4.30 13.94 1.57
CA ASP A 102 5.01 15.21 1.38
C ASP A 102 6.35 15.31 2.13
N SER A 103 6.78 14.23 2.78
CA SER A 103 8.06 14.18 3.48
C SER A 103 8.65 12.77 3.48
N LEU A 104 9.98 12.69 3.68
CA LEU A 104 10.67 11.42 3.87
C LEU A 104 10.15 10.65 5.08
N ASP A 105 9.77 11.34 6.15
CA ASP A 105 9.21 10.73 7.36
C ASP A 105 7.90 9.99 7.05
N ILE A 106 6.99 10.61 6.31
CA ILE A 106 5.73 9.96 5.90
C ILE A 106 6.01 8.79 4.95
N HIS A 107 6.91 8.95 3.99
CA HIS A 107 7.31 7.85 3.10
C HIS A 107 7.84 6.66 3.90
N ASN A 108 8.71 6.88 4.87
CA ASN A 108 9.27 5.83 5.70
C ASN A 108 8.19 5.12 6.53
N LYS A 109 7.24 5.86 7.08
CA LYS A 109 6.10 5.29 7.82
C LYS A 109 5.25 4.39 6.92
N ILE A 110 4.99 4.80 5.69
CA ILE A 110 4.27 4.00 4.68
C ILE A 110 5.07 2.73 4.35
N CYS A 111 6.37 2.84 4.13
CA CYS A 111 7.22 1.69 3.84
C CYS A 111 7.22 0.68 4.99
N ASP A 112 7.34 1.13 6.23
CA ASP A 112 7.30 0.27 7.41
C ASP A 112 5.95 -0.41 7.55
N PHE A 113 4.87 0.31 7.31
CA PHE A 113 3.51 -0.23 7.34
C PHE A 113 3.32 -1.35 6.32
N PHE A 114 3.66 -1.13 5.06
CA PHE A 114 3.49 -2.15 4.02
C PHE A 114 4.49 -3.30 4.13
N THR A 115 5.68 -3.07 4.65
CA THR A 115 6.63 -4.14 4.96
C THR A 115 6.05 -5.06 6.04
N GLY A 116 5.51 -4.51 7.12
CA GLY A 116 4.84 -5.28 8.17
C GLY A 116 3.61 -6.01 7.63
N LEU A 117 2.85 -5.38 6.75
CA LEU A 117 1.68 -5.99 6.12
C LEU A 117 2.08 -7.16 5.20
N SER A 118 3.16 -7.01 4.42
CA SER A 118 3.68 -8.09 3.57
C SER A 118 4.13 -9.30 4.40
N CYS A 119 4.73 -9.06 5.56
CA CYS A 119 5.07 -10.15 6.50
C CYS A 119 3.81 -10.86 7.02
N LEU A 120 2.78 -10.11 7.35
CA LEU A 120 1.51 -10.66 7.86
C LEU A 120 0.82 -11.56 6.85
N ILE A 121 0.74 -11.12 5.59
CA ILE A 121 0.08 -11.88 4.52
C ILE A 121 1.00 -12.90 3.85
N ASP A 122 2.29 -12.89 4.17
CA ASP A 122 3.33 -13.74 3.60
C ASP A 122 3.34 -13.72 2.06
N ASP A 123 3.29 -12.51 1.51
CA ASP A 123 3.29 -12.28 0.07
C ASP A 123 3.82 -10.88 -0.27
N ASN A 124 4.19 -10.69 -1.52
CA ASN A 124 4.60 -9.39 -2.04
C ASN A 124 3.42 -8.43 -2.12
N ILE A 125 3.69 -7.18 -1.77
CA ILE A 125 2.78 -6.06 -2.02
C ILE A 125 3.46 -5.15 -3.05
N PHE A 126 2.71 -4.75 -4.07
CA PHE A 126 3.19 -3.91 -5.16
C PHE A 126 2.61 -2.50 -5.08
N LEU A 127 3.46 -1.49 -5.18
CA LEU A 127 3.06 -0.12 -5.45
C LEU A 127 3.10 0.09 -6.96
N LEU A 128 1.97 0.47 -7.54
CA LEU A 128 1.80 0.65 -8.97
C LEU A 128 1.59 2.12 -9.31
N ASP A 129 1.94 2.49 -10.53
CA ASP A 129 1.65 3.81 -11.06
C ASP A 129 0.14 4.03 -11.28
N ASN A 130 -0.55 3.09 -11.90
CA ASN A 130 -1.99 3.09 -12.04
C ASN A 130 -2.48 1.72 -12.54
N ILE A 131 -3.36 1.06 -11.77
CA ILE A 131 -3.90 -0.27 -12.12
C ILE A 131 -4.83 -0.23 -13.33
N ILE A 132 -5.43 0.92 -13.66
CA ILE A 132 -6.34 1.08 -14.81
C ILE A 132 -5.58 1.01 -16.13
N LYS A 133 -4.28 1.27 -16.14
CA LYS A 133 -3.46 1.12 -17.35
C LYS A 133 -3.45 -0.31 -17.84
N GLU A 134 -3.36 -0.49 -19.15
CA GLU A 134 -3.27 -1.81 -19.79
C GLU A 134 -2.08 -2.62 -19.27
N LYS A 135 -0.95 -1.95 -19.01
CA LYS A 135 0.24 -2.52 -18.41
C LYS A 135 0.69 -1.69 -17.21
N PRO A 136 0.13 -1.92 -16.02
CA PRO A 136 0.56 -1.21 -14.83
C PRO A 136 2.04 -1.43 -14.55
N LEU A 137 2.76 -0.35 -14.24
CA LEU A 137 4.17 -0.40 -13.89
C LEU A 137 4.35 -0.51 -12.38
N VAL A 138 5.22 -1.40 -11.98
CA VAL A 138 5.62 -1.56 -10.58
C VAL A 138 6.65 -0.49 -10.25
N LEU A 139 6.33 0.35 -9.28
CA LEU A 139 7.21 1.40 -8.77
C LEU A 139 7.99 0.95 -7.53
N MET A 140 7.40 0.08 -6.73
CA MET A 140 8.00 -0.42 -5.50
C MET A 140 7.46 -1.79 -5.13
N ILE A 141 8.30 -2.61 -4.50
CA ILE A 141 7.92 -3.93 -4.00
C ILE A 141 8.20 -4.00 -2.50
N PHE A 142 7.19 -4.40 -1.74
CA PHE A 142 7.30 -4.75 -0.33
C PHE A 142 7.29 -6.28 -0.22
N ASN A 143 8.38 -6.84 0.27
CA ASN A 143 8.59 -8.27 0.35
C ASN A 143 8.77 -8.68 1.82
N PRO A 144 8.22 -9.82 2.28
CA PRO A 144 8.34 -10.23 3.68
C PRO A 144 9.75 -10.58 4.12
N GLN A 145 10.67 -10.83 3.19
CA GLN A 145 12.02 -11.32 3.50
C GLN A 145 13.12 -10.28 3.27
N THR A 146 12.82 -9.18 2.60
CA THR A 146 13.79 -8.16 2.22
C THR A 146 13.33 -6.76 2.58
N SER A 147 14.25 -5.79 2.54
CA SER A 147 13.88 -4.37 2.62
C SER A 147 13.05 -3.96 1.40
N PRO A 148 12.20 -2.92 1.53
CA PRO A 148 11.46 -2.38 0.39
C PRO A 148 12.38 -2.02 -0.77
N GLN A 149 11.96 -2.35 -1.99
CA GLN A 149 12.73 -2.11 -3.21
C GLN A 149 12.02 -1.10 -4.10
N ILE A 150 12.69 0.00 -4.39
CA ILE A 150 12.26 0.95 -5.43
C ILE A 150 12.73 0.41 -6.77
N ILE A 151 11.79 0.29 -7.72
CA ILE A 151 12.08 -0.20 -9.06
C ILE A 151 12.36 1.00 -9.96
N GLU A 152 13.60 1.15 -10.38
CA GLU A 152 14.04 2.26 -11.24
C GLU A 152 13.85 1.94 -12.72
N ASP A 153 13.96 0.66 -13.10
CA ASP A 153 13.74 0.19 -14.46
C ASP A 153 12.26 -0.08 -14.72
N THR A 154 11.88 -0.13 -16.01
CA THR A 154 10.52 -0.45 -16.40
C THR A 154 10.20 -1.91 -16.09
N LEU A 155 9.30 -2.14 -15.14
CA LEU A 155 8.82 -3.44 -14.74
C LEU A 155 7.30 -3.45 -14.70
N SER A 156 6.65 -4.23 -15.57
CA SER A 156 5.20 -4.39 -15.52
C SER A 156 4.77 -5.33 -14.39
N LEU A 157 3.53 -5.20 -13.92
CA LEU A 157 2.97 -6.09 -12.91
C LEU A 157 3.00 -7.55 -13.39
N GLN A 158 2.71 -7.81 -14.66
CA GLN A 158 2.75 -9.15 -15.23
C GLN A 158 4.14 -9.76 -15.20
N GLN A 159 5.20 -8.96 -15.39
CA GLN A 159 6.59 -9.41 -15.30
C GLN A 159 7.04 -9.66 -13.85
N ALA A 160 6.46 -8.93 -12.89
CA ALA A 160 6.80 -9.04 -11.48
C ALA A 160 6.12 -10.22 -10.77
N THR A 161 5.08 -10.78 -11.37
CA THR A 161 4.27 -11.89 -10.82
C THR A 161 4.52 -13.27 -11.54
#